data_2bf17bfda674ea5774f9dcd793513022
#
_entry.id   2bf17bfda674ea5774f9dcd793513022
#
_cell.length_a   1.000
_cell.length_b   1.000
_cell.length_c   1.000
_cell.angle_alpha   90.00
_cell.angle_beta   90.00
_cell.angle_gamma   90.00
#
_symmetry.space_group_name_H-M   'P 1'
#
loop_
_entity.id
_entity.type
_entity.pdbx_description
1 polymer ?
#
loop_
_entity_poly.entity_id
_entity_poly.type
_entity_poly.pdbx_seq_one_letter_code
_entity_poly.pdbx_strand_id
1 'polypeptide(L)'
;MKTKITGRYIIGHVDGSPLVFMDGCVIYEEDTIIYVGSTYEEPVDLTIDAGNAIISPGFIDLDALCDIDHAILDAYPGPELAKGLEWSEAYFRGEREEIFTSEEEAFRRRYAFVQLIMNGVTTALPISGEYHKHWAETYDEFAQMAEIAAELGLRVYMGPSYRSGVMVTQANGEQTVLWDEALGTAGLHEAVRFVKQYDGKYGGLIKGLLAPARIQTCTTELLQ
;
A
#
# COMPACT_ATOMS: atom_id res chain seq x y z
N MET A 1 -21.50 4.17 -19.73
CA MET A 1 -22.26 2.90 -19.82
C MET A 1 -22.79 2.56 -18.43
N LYS A 2 -24.13 2.44 -18.31
CA LYS A 2 -24.83 2.15 -17.06
C LYS A 2 -24.98 0.64 -16.90
N THR A 3 -24.43 0.05 -15.86
CA THR A 3 -24.46 -1.41 -15.63
C THR A 3 -25.19 -1.73 -14.33
N LYS A 4 -26.07 -2.72 -14.38
CA LYS A 4 -26.80 -3.31 -13.26
C LYS A 4 -26.19 -4.66 -12.92
N ILE A 5 -25.79 -4.87 -11.67
CA ILE A 5 -25.40 -6.18 -11.14
C ILE A 5 -26.46 -6.61 -10.15
N THR A 6 -27.06 -7.79 -10.36
CA THR A 6 -28.02 -8.41 -9.42
C THR A 6 -27.35 -9.54 -8.65
N GLY A 7 -27.83 -9.78 -7.42
CA GLY A 7 -27.33 -10.89 -6.61
C GLY A 7 -28.25 -11.18 -5.42
N ARG A 8 -28.08 -12.35 -4.82
CA ARG A 8 -28.88 -12.80 -3.69
C ARG A 8 -28.76 -11.90 -2.47
N TYR A 9 -27.55 -11.40 -2.20
CA TYR A 9 -27.24 -10.53 -1.05
C TYR A 9 -26.44 -9.34 -1.52
N ILE A 10 -26.96 -8.13 -1.31
CA ILE A 10 -26.26 -6.88 -1.62
C ILE A 10 -25.94 -6.19 -0.30
N ILE A 11 -24.68 -6.02 0.00
CA ILE A 11 -24.23 -5.25 1.17
C ILE A 11 -24.13 -3.79 0.77
N GLY A 12 -25.02 -2.99 1.28
CA GLY A 12 -25.08 -1.55 1.06
C GLY A 12 -24.94 -0.75 2.35
N HIS A 13 -25.14 0.55 2.24
CA HIS A 13 -25.06 1.48 3.34
C HIS A 13 -26.16 2.53 3.17
N VAL A 14 -27.01 2.68 4.17
CA VAL A 14 -28.13 3.64 4.17
C VAL A 14 -28.14 4.40 5.49
N ASP A 15 -28.21 5.70 5.43
CA ASP A 15 -28.33 6.60 6.60
C ASP A 15 -27.27 6.33 7.70
N GLY A 16 -26.04 6.08 7.28
CA GLY A 16 -24.93 5.84 8.22
C GLY A 16 -24.83 4.41 8.77
N SER A 17 -25.66 3.48 8.28
CA SER A 17 -25.68 2.10 8.75
C SER A 17 -25.54 1.08 7.62
N PRO A 18 -24.80 -0.02 7.82
CA PRO A 18 -24.75 -1.11 6.85
C PRO A 18 -26.13 -1.80 6.79
N LEU A 19 -26.54 -2.14 5.58
CA LEU A 19 -27.82 -2.83 5.31
C LEU A 19 -27.61 -3.92 4.27
N VAL A 20 -28.30 -5.06 4.44
CA VAL A 20 -28.30 -6.15 3.48
C VAL A 20 -29.63 -6.15 2.73
N PHE A 21 -29.57 -6.00 1.40
CA PHE A 21 -30.73 -6.14 0.52
C PHE A 21 -30.75 -7.58 -0.02
N MET A 22 -31.90 -8.24 0.13
CA MET A 22 -32.13 -9.57 -0.43
C MET A 22 -32.62 -9.43 -1.88
N ASP A 23 -32.06 -10.25 -2.80
CA ASP A 23 -32.41 -10.24 -4.23
C ASP A 23 -32.34 -8.83 -4.83
N GLY A 24 -31.30 -8.07 -4.46
CA GLY A 24 -31.15 -6.66 -4.80
C GLY A 24 -30.20 -6.41 -5.98
N CYS A 25 -29.84 -5.15 -6.15
CA CYS A 25 -28.91 -4.74 -7.21
C CYS A 25 -27.99 -3.59 -6.81
N VAL A 26 -26.88 -3.53 -7.52
CA VAL A 26 -25.95 -2.39 -7.58
C VAL A 26 -25.97 -1.85 -9.00
N ILE A 27 -26.10 -0.53 -9.14
CA ILE A 27 -26.00 0.15 -10.42
C ILE A 27 -24.76 1.04 -10.40
N TYR A 28 -23.94 0.92 -11.42
CA TYR A 28 -22.82 1.85 -11.58
C TYR A 28 -22.79 2.40 -13.02
N GLU A 29 -22.28 3.59 -13.14
CA GLU A 29 -22.05 4.25 -14.41
C GLU A 29 -20.59 4.69 -14.46
N GLU A 30 -19.86 4.16 -15.44
CA GLU A 30 -18.40 4.32 -15.53
C GLU A 30 -17.69 3.86 -14.27
N ASP A 31 -17.19 4.77 -13.44
CA ASP A 31 -16.43 4.51 -12.20
C ASP A 31 -17.23 4.80 -10.91
N THR A 32 -18.53 5.15 -11.06
CA THR A 32 -19.34 5.64 -9.95
C THR A 32 -20.54 4.72 -9.68
N ILE A 33 -20.69 4.28 -8.44
CA ILE A 33 -21.91 3.59 -7.98
C ILE A 33 -22.99 4.64 -7.79
N ILE A 34 -24.09 4.51 -8.57
CA ILE A 34 -25.21 5.46 -8.55
C ILE A 34 -26.41 4.96 -7.77
N TYR A 35 -26.50 3.64 -7.52
CA TYR A 35 -27.59 3.06 -6.75
C TYR A 35 -27.17 1.73 -6.10
N VAL A 36 -27.66 1.50 -4.88
CA VAL A 36 -27.60 0.20 -4.18
C VAL A 36 -28.94 0.00 -3.50
N GLY A 37 -29.62 -1.12 -3.77
CA GLY A 37 -30.93 -1.35 -3.16
C GLY A 37 -31.63 -2.60 -3.70
N SER A 38 -32.94 -2.73 -3.40
CA SER A 38 -33.72 -3.89 -3.79
C SER A 38 -34.17 -3.87 -5.26
N THR A 39 -34.61 -2.71 -5.79
CA THR A 39 -35.12 -2.59 -7.14
C THR A 39 -34.66 -1.30 -7.80
N TYR A 40 -34.43 -1.38 -9.11
CA TYR A 40 -34.04 -0.22 -9.93
C TYR A 40 -34.84 -0.31 -11.25
N GLU A 41 -35.67 0.67 -11.51
CA GLU A 41 -36.64 0.68 -12.60
C GLU A 41 -36.19 1.41 -13.88
N GLU A 42 -35.11 2.23 -13.75
CA GLU A 42 -34.63 2.97 -14.91
C GLU A 42 -33.85 2.08 -15.89
N PRO A 43 -33.80 2.46 -17.17
CA PRO A 43 -33.04 1.71 -18.18
C PRO A 43 -31.57 1.61 -17.85
N VAL A 44 -30.96 0.48 -18.17
CA VAL A 44 -29.54 0.20 -18.09
C VAL A 44 -29.04 -0.40 -19.40
N ASP A 45 -27.74 -0.18 -19.69
CA ASP A 45 -27.14 -0.69 -20.92
C ASP A 45 -26.75 -2.17 -20.82
N LEU A 46 -26.41 -2.62 -19.61
CA LEU A 46 -25.98 -3.98 -19.34
C LEU A 46 -26.55 -4.48 -18.00
N THR A 47 -26.96 -5.73 -17.98
CA THR A 47 -27.33 -6.44 -16.73
C THR A 47 -26.43 -7.66 -16.56
N ILE A 48 -25.85 -7.80 -15.39
CA ILE A 48 -25.05 -8.95 -14.96
C ILE A 48 -25.80 -9.62 -13.80
N ASP A 49 -26.19 -10.88 -13.98
CA ASP A 49 -26.79 -11.68 -12.91
C ASP A 49 -25.70 -12.50 -12.22
N ALA A 50 -25.37 -12.17 -10.99
CA ALA A 50 -24.42 -12.92 -10.16
C ALA A 50 -25.09 -14.12 -9.45
N GLY A 51 -26.38 -14.29 -9.57
CA GLY A 51 -27.12 -15.42 -8.99
C GLY A 51 -27.06 -15.47 -7.47
N ASN A 52 -26.76 -16.62 -6.92
CA ASN A 52 -26.68 -16.84 -5.47
C ASN A 52 -25.34 -16.35 -4.89
N ALA A 53 -25.03 -15.07 -5.10
CA ALA A 53 -23.80 -14.43 -4.68
C ALA A 53 -24.07 -13.31 -3.66
N ILE A 54 -23.00 -12.95 -2.94
CA ILE A 54 -22.92 -11.74 -2.13
C ILE A 54 -22.19 -10.69 -2.97
N ILE A 55 -22.79 -9.52 -3.12
CA ILE A 55 -22.16 -8.34 -3.71
C ILE A 55 -21.88 -7.36 -2.58
N SER A 56 -20.63 -7.01 -2.38
CA SER A 56 -20.18 -6.11 -1.31
C SER A 56 -19.22 -5.05 -1.85
N PRO A 57 -19.01 -3.95 -1.12
CA PRO A 57 -17.82 -3.13 -1.33
C PRO A 57 -16.56 -3.98 -1.29
N GLY A 58 -15.53 -3.59 -2.05
CA GLY A 58 -14.22 -4.22 -1.96
C GLY A 58 -13.58 -3.99 -0.59
N PHE A 59 -12.68 -4.87 -0.22
CA PHE A 59 -11.95 -4.73 1.04
C PHE A 59 -10.99 -3.53 1.00
N ILE A 60 -10.79 -2.93 2.17
CA ILE A 60 -9.80 -1.88 2.41
C ILE A 60 -8.74 -2.48 3.31
N ASP A 61 -7.50 -2.56 2.81
CA ASP A 61 -6.36 -3.05 3.55
C ASP A 61 -5.49 -1.86 3.99
N LEU A 62 -5.48 -1.58 5.29
CA LEU A 62 -4.77 -0.45 5.88
C LEU A 62 -3.33 -0.80 6.32
N ASP A 63 -2.93 -2.04 6.16
CA ASP A 63 -1.60 -2.55 6.52
C ASP A 63 -1.14 -3.59 5.48
N ALA A 64 -1.26 -3.22 4.21
CA ALA A 64 -0.93 -4.09 3.11
C ALA A 64 0.60 -4.23 3.01
N LEU A 65 1.13 -5.35 3.51
CA LEU A 65 2.57 -5.66 3.53
C LEU A 65 3.13 -5.93 2.13
N CYS A 66 2.73 -5.21 1.18
CA CYS A 66 3.09 -5.15 -0.23
C CYS A 66 4.14 -6.19 -0.67
N ASP A 67 5.41 -5.82 -0.62
CA ASP A 67 6.55 -6.66 -0.99
C ASP A 67 7.31 -7.25 0.22
N ILE A 68 6.98 -6.83 1.44
CA ILE A 68 7.71 -7.23 2.65
C ILE A 68 7.61 -8.72 2.90
N ASP A 69 6.42 -9.31 2.82
CA ASP A 69 6.20 -10.72 3.10
C ASP A 69 7.00 -11.63 2.16
N HIS A 70 7.08 -11.26 0.90
CA HIS A 70 7.86 -12.01 -0.08
C HIS A 70 9.37 -11.90 0.20
N ALA A 71 9.84 -10.73 0.59
CA ALA A 71 11.22 -10.51 0.95
C ALA A 71 11.62 -11.27 2.22
N ILE A 72 10.74 -11.33 3.22
CA ILE A 72 11.00 -12.06 4.47
C ILE A 72 11.11 -13.56 4.21
N LEU A 73 10.24 -14.13 3.40
CA LEU A 73 10.30 -15.55 3.05
C LEU A 73 11.60 -15.93 2.34
N ASP A 74 12.14 -15.05 1.53
CA ASP A 74 13.38 -15.29 0.80
C ASP A 74 14.63 -14.90 1.61
N ALA A 75 14.55 -13.88 2.45
CA ALA A 75 15.70 -13.33 3.17
C ALA A 75 16.03 -14.08 4.48
N TYR A 76 15.12 -14.89 5.02
CA TYR A 76 15.32 -15.62 6.27
C TYR A 76 15.23 -17.15 6.13
N PRO A 77 15.95 -17.77 5.20
CA PRO A 77 15.89 -19.23 5.04
C PRO A 77 16.52 -20.01 6.20
N GLY A 78 17.10 -19.34 7.23
CA GLY A 78 17.67 -20.01 8.41
C GLY A 78 18.25 -19.10 9.46
N PRO A 79 18.56 -19.65 10.66
CA PRO A 79 19.07 -18.89 11.81
C PRO A 79 20.42 -18.20 11.58
N GLU A 80 21.18 -18.65 10.60
CA GLU A 80 22.50 -18.12 10.28
C GLU A 80 22.41 -16.78 9.52
N LEU A 81 21.42 -16.64 8.66
CA LEU A 81 21.16 -15.39 7.96
C LEU A 81 20.58 -14.30 8.87
N ALA A 82 19.84 -14.70 9.91
CA ALA A 82 19.34 -13.77 10.91
C ALA A 82 20.45 -13.10 11.74
N LYS A 83 21.66 -13.70 11.81
CA LYS A 83 22.77 -13.22 12.63
C LYS A 83 23.55 -12.04 12.05
N GLY A 84 23.42 -11.75 10.78
CA GLY A 84 24.36 -10.84 10.11
C GLY A 84 23.76 -9.67 9.38
N LEU A 85 22.47 -9.66 9.13
CA LEU A 85 22.05 -8.93 7.97
C LEU A 85 21.50 -7.56 8.23
N GLU A 86 20.57 -7.31 9.08
CA GLU A 86 19.79 -6.12 8.79
C GLU A 86 19.83 -5.05 9.87
N TRP A 87 20.34 -5.38 11.01
CA TRP A 87 20.19 -4.51 12.17
C TRP A 87 21.51 -4.29 12.91
N SER A 88 22.64 -4.67 12.29
CA SER A 88 23.93 -4.37 12.90
C SER A 88 24.36 -2.95 12.56
N GLU A 89 24.98 -2.27 13.53
CA GLU A 89 25.60 -0.96 13.30
C GLU A 89 26.62 -1.02 12.17
N ALA A 90 27.40 -2.11 12.09
CA ALA A 90 28.40 -2.30 11.04
C ALA A 90 27.78 -2.37 9.65
N TYR A 91 26.61 -2.99 9.50
CA TYR A 91 25.88 -3.05 8.25
C TYR A 91 25.42 -1.66 7.79
N PHE A 92 24.86 -0.85 8.69
CA PHE A 92 24.43 0.50 8.35
C PHE A 92 25.58 1.48 8.11
N ARG A 93 26.75 1.24 8.68
CA ARG A 93 27.96 2.06 8.46
C ARG A 93 28.79 1.59 7.27
N GLY A 94 28.52 0.39 6.76
CA GLY A 94 29.19 -0.16 5.58
C GLY A 94 28.59 0.37 4.27
N GLU A 95 29.24 0.03 3.16
CA GLU A 95 28.67 0.23 1.84
C GLU A 95 27.56 -0.81 1.66
N ARG A 96 26.33 -0.35 1.80
CA ARG A 96 25.14 -1.16 1.64
C ARG A 96 24.73 -1.15 0.19
N GLU A 97 24.61 -2.30 -0.41
CA GLU A 97 24.11 -2.44 -1.77
C GLU A 97 22.60 -2.70 -1.77
N GLU A 98 21.91 -2.18 -2.76
CA GLU A 98 20.51 -2.56 -3.02
C GLU A 98 20.48 -4.03 -3.46
N ILE A 99 19.64 -4.83 -2.80
CA ILE A 99 19.58 -6.27 -3.04
C ILE A 99 18.87 -6.60 -4.35
N PHE A 100 17.88 -5.78 -4.70
CA PHE A 100 17.04 -5.98 -5.87
C PHE A 100 17.29 -4.91 -6.92
N THR A 101 17.26 -5.31 -8.19
CA THR A 101 17.22 -4.38 -9.31
C THR A 101 15.86 -3.66 -9.37
N SER A 102 15.80 -2.53 -10.07
CA SER A 102 14.52 -1.82 -10.26
C SER A 102 13.44 -2.68 -10.94
N GLU A 103 13.84 -3.62 -11.80
CA GLU A 103 12.91 -4.54 -12.46
C GLU A 103 12.35 -5.58 -11.48
N GLU A 104 13.20 -6.13 -10.62
CA GLU A 104 12.78 -7.06 -9.57
C GLU A 104 11.87 -6.39 -8.55
N GLU A 105 12.18 -5.16 -8.17
CA GLU A 105 11.32 -4.34 -7.29
C GLU A 105 9.95 -4.08 -7.94
N ALA A 106 9.91 -3.71 -9.22
CA ALA A 106 8.67 -3.52 -9.96
C ALA A 106 7.85 -4.82 -10.02
N PHE A 107 8.51 -5.95 -10.29
CA PHE A 107 7.85 -7.26 -10.32
C PHE A 107 7.24 -7.63 -8.98
N ARG A 108 7.98 -7.48 -7.88
CA ARG A 108 7.51 -7.80 -6.52
C ARG A 108 6.28 -6.98 -6.15
N ARG A 109 6.31 -5.67 -6.41
CA ARG A 109 5.19 -4.76 -6.14
C ARG A 109 3.97 -5.08 -7.00
N ARG A 110 4.17 -5.35 -8.28
CA ARG A 110 3.10 -5.79 -9.18
C ARG A 110 2.47 -7.09 -8.71
N TYR A 111 3.28 -8.06 -8.33
CA TYR A 111 2.81 -9.34 -7.81
C TYR A 111 1.97 -9.13 -6.55
N ALA A 112 2.45 -8.35 -5.59
CA ALA A 112 1.73 -8.04 -4.35
C ALA A 112 0.39 -7.37 -4.63
N PHE A 113 0.33 -6.38 -5.50
CA PHE A 113 -0.92 -5.69 -5.86
C PHE A 113 -1.91 -6.61 -6.56
N VAL A 114 -1.44 -7.50 -7.44
CA VAL A 114 -2.30 -8.52 -8.05
C VAL A 114 -2.87 -9.45 -6.98
N GLN A 115 -2.06 -9.87 -5.99
CA GLN A 115 -2.56 -10.70 -4.88
C GLN A 115 -3.64 -9.96 -4.06
N LEU A 116 -3.47 -8.67 -3.76
CA LEU A 116 -4.48 -7.88 -3.08
C LEU A 116 -5.79 -7.86 -3.87
N ILE A 117 -5.75 -7.55 -5.16
CA ILE A 117 -6.91 -7.51 -6.03
C ILE A 117 -7.60 -8.88 -6.12
N MET A 118 -6.82 -9.96 -6.29
CA MET A 118 -7.35 -11.34 -6.35
C MET A 118 -8.03 -11.77 -5.05
N ASN A 119 -7.69 -11.13 -3.93
CA ASN A 119 -8.34 -11.34 -2.63
C ASN A 119 -9.46 -10.32 -2.33
N GLY A 120 -9.88 -9.54 -3.33
CA GLY A 120 -11.00 -8.61 -3.22
C GLY A 120 -10.67 -7.27 -2.58
N VAL A 121 -9.40 -6.93 -2.41
CA VAL A 121 -8.96 -5.61 -1.95
C VAL A 121 -9.05 -4.63 -3.10
N THR A 122 -9.76 -3.52 -2.91
CA THR A 122 -9.93 -2.44 -3.89
C THR A 122 -9.27 -1.13 -3.46
N THR A 123 -8.88 -1.05 -2.20
CA THR A 123 -8.15 0.11 -1.64
C THR A 123 -7.11 -0.42 -0.66
N ALA A 124 -5.87 0.01 -0.83
CA ALA A 124 -4.77 -0.41 0.03
C ALA A 124 -3.95 0.78 0.53
N LEU A 125 -3.37 0.61 1.72
CA LEU A 125 -2.25 1.41 2.23
C LEU A 125 -1.02 0.50 2.20
N PRO A 126 -0.29 0.47 1.06
CA PRO A 126 0.85 -0.42 0.92
C PRO A 126 2.02 0.07 1.77
N ILE A 127 2.55 -0.85 2.56
CA ILE A 127 3.81 -0.69 3.28
C ILE A 127 4.86 -1.42 2.47
N SER A 128 5.83 -0.72 1.93
CA SER A 128 6.92 -1.34 1.22
C SER A 128 8.12 -1.60 2.13
N GLY A 129 9.03 -2.47 1.68
CA GLY A 129 10.12 -2.96 2.52
C GLY A 129 11.28 -1.97 2.62
N GLU A 130 11.39 -1.28 3.72
CA GLU A 130 12.59 -0.50 4.06
C GLU A 130 13.78 -1.38 4.48
N TYR A 131 13.55 -2.70 4.66
CA TYR A 131 14.55 -3.65 5.18
C TYR A 131 15.80 -3.76 4.32
N HIS A 132 15.63 -3.65 3.01
CA HIS A 132 16.71 -3.81 2.04
C HIS A 132 17.18 -2.48 1.46
N LYS A 133 16.72 -1.37 2.04
CA LYS A 133 17.09 -0.03 1.60
C LYS A 133 18.26 0.54 2.40
N HIS A 134 19.05 1.37 1.76
CA HIS A 134 20.22 2.00 2.41
C HIS A 134 19.81 2.77 3.67
N TRP A 135 18.72 3.52 3.60
CA TRP A 135 18.19 4.28 4.75
C TRP A 135 16.69 4.23 4.84
N ALA A 136 16.00 4.65 3.79
CA ALA A 136 14.56 4.67 3.66
C ALA A 136 14.20 4.51 2.17
N GLU A 137 12.93 4.45 1.89
CA GLU A 137 12.40 4.36 0.54
C GLU A 137 12.61 5.65 -0.25
N THR A 138 12.58 5.56 -1.57
CA THR A 138 12.85 6.69 -2.46
C THR A 138 11.60 7.16 -3.19
N TYR A 139 11.65 8.40 -3.68
CA TYR A 139 10.63 8.94 -4.57
C TYR A 139 10.43 8.09 -5.82
N ASP A 140 11.51 7.65 -6.47
CA ASP A 140 11.44 6.93 -7.75
C ASP A 140 10.78 5.57 -7.60
N GLU A 141 11.02 4.88 -6.49
CA GLU A 141 10.35 3.63 -6.16
C GLU A 141 8.85 3.81 -5.99
N PHE A 142 8.42 4.85 -5.28
CA PHE A 142 7.00 5.13 -5.10
C PHE A 142 6.33 5.67 -6.36
N ALA A 143 7.04 6.39 -7.20
CA ALA A 143 6.56 6.79 -8.52
C ALA A 143 6.25 5.55 -9.38
N GLN A 144 7.16 4.59 -9.43
CA GLN A 144 6.96 3.31 -10.13
C GLN A 144 5.79 2.52 -9.52
N MET A 145 5.68 2.46 -8.19
CA MET A 145 4.58 1.78 -7.50
C MET A 145 3.23 2.43 -7.83
N ALA A 146 3.17 3.76 -7.93
CA ALA A 146 1.97 4.49 -8.31
C ALA A 146 1.51 4.17 -9.74
N GLU A 147 2.45 4.04 -10.67
CA GLU A 147 2.16 3.63 -12.04
C GLU A 147 1.61 2.21 -12.11
N ILE A 148 2.21 1.28 -11.37
CA ILE A 148 1.75 -0.11 -11.29
C ILE A 148 0.33 -0.18 -10.70
N ALA A 149 0.07 0.55 -9.60
CA ALA A 149 -1.26 0.60 -8.99
C ALA A 149 -2.31 1.15 -9.95
N ALA A 150 -1.97 2.22 -10.70
CA ALA A 150 -2.85 2.82 -11.69
C ALA A 150 -3.13 1.88 -12.87
N GLU A 151 -2.12 1.18 -13.37
CA GLU A 151 -2.27 0.19 -14.45
C GLU A 151 -3.21 -0.95 -14.03
N LEU A 152 -3.12 -1.41 -12.79
CA LEU A 152 -3.96 -2.47 -12.23
C LEU A 152 -5.34 -1.99 -11.77
N GLY A 153 -5.56 -0.68 -11.68
CA GLY A 153 -6.81 -0.10 -11.18
C GLY A 153 -6.97 -0.18 -9.67
N LEU A 154 -5.89 -0.38 -8.92
CA LEU A 154 -5.91 -0.42 -7.45
C LEU A 154 -5.83 1.00 -6.87
N ARG A 155 -6.77 1.36 -5.99
CA ARG A 155 -6.66 2.60 -5.22
C ARG A 155 -5.66 2.42 -4.10
N VAL A 156 -4.70 3.36 -3.97
CA VAL A 156 -3.66 3.31 -2.94
C VAL A 156 -3.50 4.64 -2.23
N TYR A 157 -3.24 4.56 -0.93
CA TYR A 157 -2.81 5.67 -0.07
C TYR A 157 -1.35 5.43 0.27
N MET A 158 -0.43 6.23 -0.24
CA MET A 158 0.99 5.92 -0.09
C MET A 158 1.91 7.13 -0.19
N GLY A 159 3.13 6.96 0.29
CA GLY A 159 4.25 7.87 0.15
C GLY A 159 5.51 7.21 0.71
N PRO A 160 6.69 7.55 0.18
CA PRO A 160 7.94 6.97 0.68
C PRO A 160 8.11 7.26 2.16
N SER A 161 8.56 6.24 2.89
CA SER A 161 8.87 6.39 4.31
C SER A 161 10.11 7.26 4.52
N TYR A 162 10.16 7.96 5.64
CA TYR A 162 11.30 8.76 6.04
C TYR A 162 11.56 8.64 7.55
N ARG A 163 12.81 8.78 7.97
CA ARG A 163 13.23 8.65 9.37
C ARG A 163 14.56 9.36 9.60
N SER A 164 14.78 9.86 10.83
CA SER A 164 16.06 10.42 11.27
C SER A 164 17.00 9.39 11.85
N GLY A 165 16.54 8.16 12.10
CA GLY A 165 17.35 7.12 12.71
C GLY A 165 16.96 5.72 12.30
N VAL A 166 17.83 4.78 12.53
CA VAL A 166 17.61 3.34 12.37
C VAL A 166 17.96 2.61 13.66
N MET A 167 17.14 1.65 14.04
CA MET A 167 17.46 0.76 15.15
C MET A 167 18.56 -0.19 14.72
N VAL A 168 19.64 -0.25 15.48
CA VAL A 168 20.77 -1.12 15.19
C VAL A 168 21.18 -1.93 16.43
N THR A 169 21.72 -3.12 16.18
CA THR A 169 22.32 -3.95 17.21
C THR A 169 23.84 -3.77 17.18
N GLN A 170 24.41 -3.37 18.29
CA GLN A 170 25.86 -3.22 18.46
C GLN A 170 26.55 -4.57 18.61
N ALA A 171 27.88 -4.59 18.52
CA ALA A 171 28.68 -5.81 18.66
C ALA A 171 28.52 -6.52 20.03
N ASN A 172 28.15 -5.78 21.07
CA ASN A 172 27.85 -6.31 22.42
C ASN A 172 26.43 -6.85 22.58
N GLY A 173 25.58 -6.77 21.52
CA GLY A 173 24.19 -7.20 21.53
C GLY A 173 23.19 -6.13 22.01
N GLU A 174 23.67 -4.95 22.41
CA GLU A 174 22.77 -3.86 22.80
C GLU A 174 22.11 -3.21 21.58
N GLN A 175 20.85 -2.81 21.74
CA GLN A 175 20.12 -2.06 20.73
C GLN A 175 20.23 -0.56 20.97
N THR A 176 20.49 0.19 19.91
CA THR A 176 20.55 1.64 19.93
C THR A 176 19.98 2.22 18.63
N VAL A 177 19.82 3.52 18.59
CA VAL A 177 19.43 4.22 17.35
C VAL A 177 20.64 4.90 16.76
N LEU A 178 20.94 4.59 15.51
CA LEU A 178 21.90 5.33 14.70
C LEU A 178 21.18 6.51 14.07
N TRP A 179 21.52 7.72 14.49
CA TRP A 179 20.86 8.95 14.05
C TRP A 179 21.58 9.61 12.86
N ASP A 180 20.81 10.11 11.91
CA ASP A 180 21.23 10.98 10.81
C ASP A 180 20.09 11.92 10.42
N GLU A 181 20.10 13.13 10.96
CA GLU A 181 19.08 14.15 10.70
C GLU A 181 19.10 14.65 9.26
N ALA A 182 20.25 14.63 8.60
CA ALA A 182 20.36 15.06 7.21
C ALA A 182 19.62 14.09 6.29
N LEU A 183 19.78 12.78 6.51
CA LEU A 183 19.03 11.75 5.79
C LEU A 183 17.54 11.80 6.12
N GLY A 184 17.18 12.06 7.38
CA GLY A 184 15.78 12.23 7.77
C GLY A 184 15.10 13.38 7.02
N THR A 185 15.73 14.55 6.99
CA THR A 185 15.25 15.74 6.30
C THR A 185 15.17 15.52 4.78
N ALA A 186 16.17 14.87 4.20
CA ALA A 186 16.16 14.54 2.77
C ALA A 186 14.99 13.61 2.43
N GLY A 187 14.75 12.57 3.24
CA GLY A 187 13.62 11.66 3.07
C GLY A 187 12.27 12.36 3.17
N LEU A 188 12.09 13.26 4.14
CA LEU A 188 10.87 14.08 4.25
C LEU A 188 10.65 14.93 2.98
N HIS A 189 11.70 15.54 2.43
CA HIS A 189 11.60 16.32 1.20
C HIS A 189 11.15 15.47 0.01
N GLU A 190 11.67 14.25 -0.13
CA GLU A 190 11.25 13.30 -1.17
C GLU A 190 9.79 12.85 -0.96
N ALA A 191 9.37 12.60 0.27
CA ALA A 191 7.99 12.27 0.58
C ALA A 191 7.02 13.42 0.25
N VAL A 192 7.36 14.65 0.62
CA VAL A 192 6.58 15.86 0.28
C VAL A 192 6.53 16.07 -1.24
N ARG A 193 7.64 15.86 -1.94
CA ARG A 193 7.70 15.92 -3.41
C ARG A 193 6.75 14.91 -4.03
N PHE A 194 6.76 13.67 -3.53
CA PHE A 194 5.86 12.62 -4.00
C PHE A 194 4.39 12.99 -3.80
N VAL A 195 4.01 13.39 -2.59
CA VAL A 195 2.63 13.80 -2.27
C VAL A 195 2.19 14.93 -3.20
N LYS A 196 2.99 16.00 -3.35
CA LYS A 196 2.65 17.13 -4.24
C LYS A 196 2.44 16.71 -5.70
N GLN A 197 3.15 15.68 -6.16
CA GLN A 197 3.12 15.29 -7.54
C GLN A 197 2.10 14.19 -7.84
N TYR A 198 1.83 13.30 -6.90
CA TYR A 198 1.02 12.10 -7.13
C TYR A 198 -0.36 12.12 -6.46
N ASP A 199 -0.60 12.96 -5.45
CA ASP A 199 -1.92 13.03 -4.84
C ASP A 199 -2.99 13.41 -5.87
N GLY A 200 -4.03 12.59 -5.96
CA GLY A 200 -5.12 12.75 -6.92
C GLY A 200 -4.84 12.29 -8.35
N LYS A 201 -3.63 11.82 -8.68
CA LYS A 201 -3.34 11.31 -10.03
C LYS A 201 -4.18 10.08 -10.39
N TYR A 202 -4.21 9.80 -11.71
CA TYR A 202 -4.89 8.66 -12.29
C TYR A 202 -6.38 8.56 -11.90
N GLY A 203 -7.10 9.70 -12.03
CA GLY A 203 -8.51 9.75 -11.67
C GLY A 203 -8.78 9.61 -10.17
N GLY A 204 -7.79 9.89 -9.31
CA GLY A 204 -7.91 9.78 -7.86
C GLY A 204 -7.55 8.40 -7.29
N LEU A 205 -7.03 7.50 -8.11
CA LEU A 205 -6.53 6.20 -7.62
C LEU A 205 -5.36 6.36 -6.64
N ILE A 206 -4.50 7.34 -6.87
CA ILE A 206 -3.35 7.59 -6.00
C ILE A 206 -3.70 8.69 -5.00
N LYS A 207 -3.52 8.40 -3.73
CA LYS A 207 -3.60 9.35 -2.62
C LYS A 207 -2.26 9.43 -1.91
N GLY A 208 -1.71 10.64 -1.85
CA GLY A 208 -0.45 10.89 -1.18
C GLY A 208 -0.61 10.95 0.33
N LEU A 209 0.31 10.36 1.06
CA LEU A 209 0.41 10.51 2.50
C LEU A 209 1.88 10.64 2.94
N LEU A 210 2.11 11.23 4.11
CA LEU A 210 3.42 11.26 4.74
C LEU A 210 3.54 10.06 5.68
N ALA A 211 4.61 9.29 5.51
CA ALA A 211 4.83 8.01 6.21
C ALA A 211 6.12 8.04 7.05
N PRO A 212 6.16 8.74 8.21
CA PRO A 212 7.30 8.65 9.11
C PRO A 212 7.46 7.20 9.59
N ALA A 213 8.64 6.63 9.36
CA ALA A 213 8.90 5.22 9.63
C ALA A 213 9.32 5.02 11.09
N ARG A 214 8.37 4.50 11.90
CA ARG A 214 8.50 4.20 13.32
C ARG A 214 8.80 5.44 14.17
N ILE A 215 7.89 5.79 15.06
CA ILE A 215 7.98 6.98 15.91
C ILE A 215 9.31 7.06 16.70
N GLN A 216 9.87 5.92 17.12
CA GLN A 216 11.12 5.85 17.88
C GLN A 216 12.37 6.12 17.03
N THR A 217 12.26 6.20 15.73
CA THR A 217 13.35 6.51 14.80
C THR A 217 13.15 7.85 14.09
N CYS A 218 12.20 8.63 14.53
CA CYS A 218 11.97 10.00 14.07
C CYS A 218 12.19 10.97 15.22
N THR A 219 12.96 12.02 15.00
CA THR A 219 13.08 13.11 15.98
C THR A 219 11.80 13.94 16.03
N THR A 220 11.62 14.66 17.13
CA THR A 220 10.48 15.57 17.28
C THR A 220 10.47 16.63 16.18
N GLU A 221 11.64 17.13 15.81
CA GLU A 221 11.85 18.13 14.76
C GLU A 221 11.40 17.60 13.39
N LEU A 222 11.65 16.32 13.10
CA LEU A 222 11.21 15.71 11.84
C LEU A 222 9.69 15.48 11.78
N LEU A 223 9.04 15.35 12.94
CA LEU A 223 7.59 15.09 13.05
C LEU A 223 6.74 16.36 13.11
N GLN A 224 7.34 17.54 13.31
CA GLN A 224 6.69 18.87 13.38
C GLN A 224 6.70 19.58 12.02
#